data_71bf7e46e94f8b028bbe6a81fd526c1c
#
_entry.id   71bf7e46e94f8b028bbe6a81fd526c1c
#
_cell.length_a   1.000
_cell.length_b   1.000
_cell.length_c   1.000
_cell.angle_alpha   90.00
_cell.angle_beta   90.00
_cell.angle_gamma   90.00
#
_symmetry.space_group_name_H-M   'P 1'
#
loop_
_entity.id
_entity.type
_entity.pdbx_description
1 polymer ?
#
loop_
_entity_poly.entity_id
_entity_poly.type
_entity_poly.pdbx_seq_one_letter_code
_entity_poly.pdbx_strand_id
1 'polypeptide(L)'
;FNINRCIGCQTCTMACKSTWTFSKGQEHMWWNNVETKPYGGYPHQWDLQILDMLGDGQTWVNGVYKGKTIYEAAPEGKQVLGVIKPEEDWRFPNWYQDVGASTLKDGESFSTHADLEDPTNPIHENFFYYLQRICNHCTYPSCGSVCPRKAIYKRPEDGIVLIDQSRCRGYRECVTGCPYGKSLYNPVTRVSEKCIACYPRVEQGIITRCIAACVGKIRLQGWIKPPDQAIPDSPMDYMVHIVKIAKPLYPQYGCEGNIYYIPPRWVPKSYRDQMFGPGTEEAIKNYLNPSHETLGVLQLFGTTQKIIERFRVTENHAIGYDMTGHEIIRVPIQEQFIIRPSFRQNDS
;
A
#
# COMPACT_ATOMS: atom_id res chain seq x y z
N PHE A 1 -1.79 -1.51 -7.08
CA PHE A 1 -1.47 -0.09 -7.38
C PHE A 1 -0.19 -0.03 -8.21
N ASN A 2 -0.25 0.68 -9.32
CA ASN A 2 0.94 0.93 -10.14
C ASN A 2 1.58 2.26 -9.73
N ILE A 3 2.63 2.18 -8.91
CA ILE A 3 3.33 3.37 -8.41
C ILE A 3 3.95 4.18 -9.57
N ASN A 4 4.41 3.51 -10.63
CA ASN A 4 5.08 4.15 -11.76
C ASN A 4 4.24 5.20 -12.51
N ARG A 5 2.93 5.19 -12.30
CA ARG A 5 1.97 6.09 -12.97
C ARG A 5 1.28 7.06 -12.02
N CYS A 6 1.57 7.02 -10.72
CA CYS A 6 0.95 7.93 -9.75
C CYS A 6 1.56 9.33 -9.86
N ILE A 7 0.69 10.33 -9.92
CA ILE A 7 1.07 11.75 -9.99
C ILE A 7 0.82 12.50 -8.67
N GLY A 8 0.45 11.80 -7.59
CA GLY A 8 0.23 12.43 -6.28
C GLY A 8 -0.97 13.38 -6.19
N CYS A 9 -1.92 13.31 -7.12
CA CYS A 9 -3.01 14.31 -7.25
C CYS A 9 -4.03 14.33 -6.10
N GLN A 10 -3.96 13.42 -5.13
CA GLN A 10 -4.85 13.30 -3.95
C GLN A 10 -6.36 13.13 -4.26
N THR A 11 -6.77 12.97 -5.51
CA THR A 11 -8.20 12.79 -5.86
C THR A 11 -8.80 11.56 -5.16
N CYS A 12 -8.04 10.47 -5.04
CA CYS A 12 -8.46 9.27 -4.32
C CYS A 12 -8.63 9.52 -2.81
N THR A 13 -7.81 10.39 -2.22
CA THR A 13 -7.88 10.84 -0.83
C THR A 13 -9.16 11.61 -0.60
N MET A 14 -9.43 12.61 -1.42
CA MET A 14 -10.62 13.44 -1.32
C MET A 14 -11.90 12.66 -1.58
N ALA A 15 -11.91 11.76 -2.55
CA ALA A 15 -13.05 10.90 -2.84
C ALA A 15 -13.40 9.97 -1.66
N CYS A 16 -12.40 9.45 -0.95
CA CYS A 16 -12.60 8.68 0.27
C CYS A 16 -13.11 9.56 1.41
N LYS A 17 -12.48 10.72 1.61
CA LYS A 17 -12.81 11.68 2.66
C LYS A 17 -14.26 12.15 2.55
N SER A 18 -14.67 12.59 1.38
CA SER A 18 -16.03 13.11 1.13
C SER A 18 -17.13 12.04 1.20
N THR A 19 -16.76 10.76 1.04
CA THR A 19 -17.74 9.66 1.08
C THR A 19 -17.90 9.06 2.49
N TRP A 20 -16.82 8.98 3.28
CA TRP A 20 -16.81 8.16 4.48
C TRP A 20 -16.38 8.85 5.77
N THR A 21 -15.60 9.94 5.70
CA THR A 21 -14.98 10.54 6.89
C THR A 21 -15.23 12.04 6.97
N PHE A 22 -16.49 12.44 6.87
CA PHE A 22 -16.94 13.83 6.88
C PHE A 22 -17.75 14.23 8.13
N SER A 23 -17.95 13.28 9.07
CA SER A 23 -18.70 13.52 10.30
C SER A 23 -17.83 14.15 11.39
N LYS A 24 -18.45 14.67 12.45
CA LYS A 24 -17.76 15.24 13.61
C LYS A 24 -16.79 14.23 14.24
N GLY A 25 -15.59 14.68 14.56
CA GLY A 25 -14.52 13.84 15.10
C GLY A 25 -13.75 13.05 14.05
N GLN A 26 -14.11 13.18 12.78
CA GLN A 26 -13.41 12.56 11.66
C GLN A 26 -12.55 13.55 10.86
N GLU A 27 -12.39 14.77 11.33
CA GLU A 27 -11.65 15.83 10.62
C GLU A 27 -10.23 15.41 10.28
N HIS A 28 -9.55 14.75 11.21
CA HIS A 28 -8.18 14.22 11.07
C HIS A 28 -8.11 12.84 10.41
N MET A 29 -9.25 12.20 10.09
CA MET A 29 -9.27 10.83 9.58
C MET A 29 -9.09 10.79 8.07
N TRP A 30 -7.95 10.32 7.64
CA TRP A 30 -7.63 10.06 6.24
C TRP A 30 -7.46 8.56 6.03
N TRP A 31 -8.56 7.86 5.75
CA TRP A 31 -8.54 6.42 5.51
C TRP A 31 -7.71 6.04 4.29
N ASN A 32 -7.70 6.91 3.29
CA ASN A 32 -6.81 6.85 2.15
C ASN A 32 -6.06 8.16 2.04
N ASN A 33 -4.75 8.08 1.85
CA ASN A 33 -3.89 9.22 1.55
C ASN A 33 -2.78 8.80 0.58
N VAL A 34 -2.10 9.77 0.01
CA VAL A 34 -0.92 9.57 -0.82
C VAL A 34 0.23 10.31 -0.18
N GLU A 35 1.33 9.63 0.04
CA GLU A 35 2.53 10.16 0.68
C GLU A 35 3.66 10.30 -0.32
N THR A 36 4.50 11.32 -0.13
CA THR A 36 5.75 11.48 -0.88
C THR A 36 6.87 10.76 -0.14
N LYS A 37 7.35 9.65 -0.69
CA LYS A 37 8.44 8.87 -0.10
C LYS A 37 9.77 9.23 -0.81
N PRO A 38 10.88 9.20 -0.07
CA PRO A 38 11.08 8.70 1.31
C PRO A 38 10.73 9.72 2.40
N TYR A 39 10.34 10.93 2.06
CA TYR A 39 10.34 12.09 2.96
C TYR A 39 9.13 12.18 3.88
N GLY A 40 7.96 11.79 3.43
CA GLY A 40 6.72 12.04 4.15
C GLY A 40 6.11 10.81 4.79
N GLY A 41 4.99 11.04 5.47
CA GLY A 41 4.16 10.00 6.03
C GLY A 41 3.34 10.48 7.23
N TYR A 42 2.17 9.89 7.40
CA TYR A 42 1.31 10.14 8.54
C TYR A 42 0.76 8.82 9.11
N PRO A 43 1.05 8.49 10.36
CA PRO A 43 1.95 9.18 11.30
C PRO A 43 3.37 9.33 10.77
N HIS A 44 4.08 10.35 11.25
CA HIS A 44 5.42 10.68 10.79
C HIS A 44 6.37 9.47 10.92
N GLN A 45 7.09 9.14 9.84
CA GLN A 45 8.05 8.01 9.79
C GLN A 45 7.46 6.68 10.31
N TRP A 46 6.18 6.45 10.12
CA TRP A 46 5.47 5.27 10.64
C TRP A 46 6.17 3.95 10.30
N ASP A 47 6.75 3.87 9.11
CA ASP A 47 7.45 2.69 8.59
C ASP A 47 8.86 2.56 9.18
N LEU A 48 9.61 3.64 9.24
CA LEU A 48 10.96 3.63 9.79
C LEU A 48 10.98 3.30 11.27
N GLN A 49 10.02 3.82 12.04
CA GLN A 49 9.89 3.51 13.46
C GLN A 49 9.69 2.01 13.71
N ILE A 50 8.88 1.34 12.91
CA ILE A 50 8.67 -0.11 13.04
C ILE A 50 9.91 -0.89 12.60
N LEU A 51 10.55 -0.49 11.50
CA LEU A 51 11.76 -1.15 11.02
C LEU A 51 12.92 -1.01 12.00
N ASP A 52 13.08 0.16 12.61
CA ASP A 52 14.07 0.41 13.66
C ASP A 52 13.86 -0.53 14.86
N MET A 53 12.62 -0.70 15.29
CA MET A 53 12.29 -1.60 16.39
C MET A 53 12.44 -3.09 16.05
N LEU A 54 12.30 -3.49 14.78
CA LEU A 54 12.61 -4.84 14.32
C LEU A 54 14.12 -5.08 14.32
N GLY A 55 14.93 -4.01 14.25
CA GLY A 55 16.39 -4.02 14.37
C GLY A 55 17.10 -4.83 13.28
N ASP A 56 18.34 -5.22 13.58
CA ASP A 56 19.23 -5.95 12.64
C ASP A 56 18.80 -7.40 12.36
N GLY A 57 17.76 -7.88 13.05
CA GLY A 57 17.22 -9.24 12.87
C GLY A 57 16.42 -9.46 11.60
N GLN A 58 16.35 -8.46 10.70
CA GLN A 58 15.63 -8.58 9.43
C GLN A 58 16.45 -9.41 8.43
N THR A 59 16.10 -10.68 8.31
CA THR A 59 16.83 -11.64 7.47
C THR A 59 15.95 -12.22 6.38
N TRP A 60 16.50 -12.30 5.17
CA TRP A 60 15.83 -12.88 4.00
C TRP A 60 16.63 -14.09 3.49
N VAL A 61 15.94 -15.20 3.29
CA VAL A 61 16.53 -16.44 2.73
C VAL A 61 15.71 -16.86 1.51
N ASN A 62 16.33 -16.90 0.35
CA ASN A 62 15.68 -17.29 -0.90
C ASN A 62 14.37 -16.50 -1.18
N GLY A 63 14.38 -15.20 -0.88
CA GLY A 63 13.22 -14.32 -1.09
C GLY A 63 12.12 -14.44 -0.03
N VAL A 64 12.28 -15.28 0.98
CA VAL A 64 11.36 -15.45 2.10
C VAL A 64 11.92 -14.77 3.35
N TYR A 65 11.10 -14.00 4.03
CA TYR A 65 11.47 -13.38 5.29
C TYR A 65 11.63 -14.44 6.40
N LYS A 66 12.75 -14.41 7.11
CA LYS A 66 13.10 -15.32 8.20
C LYS A 66 13.43 -14.59 9.51
N GLY A 67 13.34 -13.28 9.50
CA GLY A 67 13.50 -12.47 10.71
C GLY A 67 12.26 -12.52 11.61
N LYS A 68 12.35 -11.85 12.76
CA LYS A 68 11.20 -11.67 13.63
C LYS A 68 10.21 -10.68 12.99
N THR A 69 8.94 -11.05 12.97
CA THR A 69 7.85 -10.14 12.60
C THR A 69 7.43 -9.29 13.80
N ILE A 70 6.49 -8.38 13.61
CA ILE A 70 5.97 -7.57 14.73
C ILE A 70 5.30 -8.38 15.82
N TYR A 71 4.95 -9.63 15.56
CA TYR A 71 4.35 -10.56 16.52
C TYR A 71 5.42 -11.20 17.41
N GLU A 72 6.49 -11.72 16.81
CA GLU A 72 7.58 -12.36 17.56
C GLU A 72 8.49 -11.33 18.25
N ALA A 73 8.59 -10.10 17.73
CA ALA A 73 9.32 -9.01 18.34
C ALA A 73 8.55 -8.29 19.45
N ALA A 74 7.32 -8.69 19.71
CA ALA A 74 6.48 -8.08 20.74
C ALA A 74 7.13 -8.19 22.13
N PRO A 75 7.10 -7.11 22.96
CA PRO A 75 7.56 -7.18 24.34
C PRO A 75 6.69 -8.15 25.16
N GLU A 76 7.26 -8.65 26.28
CA GLU A 76 6.54 -9.55 27.16
C GLU A 76 5.19 -8.96 27.60
N GLY A 77 4.14 -9.75 27.52
CA GLY A 77 2.75 -9.37 27.81
C GLY A 77 2.04 -8.56 26.73
N LYS A 78 2.72 -8.27 25.62
CA LYS A 78 2.13 -7.62 24.44
C LYS A 78 1.94 -8.62 23.28
N GLN A 79 0.92 -8.38 22.47
CA GLN A 79 0.59 -9.28 21.35
C GLN A 79 1.29 -8.88 20.05
N VAL A 80 1.65 -7.63 19.93
CA VAL A 80 2.39 -7.11 18.79
C VAL A 80 3.37 -6.03 19.25
N LEU A 81 4.36 -5.78 18.44
CA LEU A 81 5.36 -4.75 18.69
C LEU A 81 4.74 -3.36 18.91
N GLY A 82 3.57 -3.12 18.40
CA GLY A 82 2.68 -2.00 18.50
C GLY A 82 3.30 -0.70 18.96
N VAL A 83 3.60 0.30 18.07
CA VAL A 83 4.27 1.46 18.61
C VAL A 83 4.41 2.64 17.68
N ILE A 84 3.36 2.96 17.03
CA ILE A 84 3.27 4.35 16.63
C ILE A 84 2.86 5.09 17.88
N LYS A 85 3.83 5.70 18.59
CA LYS A 85 3.51 6.64 19.65
C LYS A 85 2.66 7.72 19.02
N PRO A 86 1.46 8.00 19.53
CA PRO A 86 0.71 9.14 19.06
C PRO A 86 1.56 10.39 19.39
N GLU A 87 2.06 11.06 18.39
CA GLU A 87 2.61 12.40 18.54
C GLU A 87 1.50 13.33 19.00
N GLU A 88 1.81 14.34 19.79
CA GLU A 88 0.81 15.28 20.31
C GLU A 88 0.01 15.93 19.18
N ASP A 89 0.63 16.08 17.98
CA ASP A 89 0.06 16.72 16.79
C ASP A 89 -0.64 15.76 15.82
N TRP A 90 -0.73 14.47 16.12
CA TRP A 90 -1.34 13.52 15.18
C TRP A 90 -2.82 13.79 14.86
N ARG A 91 -3.47 14.65 15.66
CA ARG A 91 -4.84 15.13 15.42
C ARG A 91 -4.95 16.03 14.19
N PHE A 92 -3.84 16.64 13.80
CA PHE A 92 -3.76 17.52 12.65
C PHE A 92 -2.68 17.01 11.71
N PRO A 93 -3.05 16.19 10.67
CA PRO A 93 -2.08 15.76 9.69
C PRO A 93 -1.35 16.97 9.14
N ASN A 94 -0.09 17.08 9.46
CA ASN A 94 0.73 18.17 8.94
C ASN A 94 1.26 17.77 7.57
N TRP A 95 0.58 18.22 6.52
CA TRP A 95 0.99 17.99 5.15
C TRP A 95 2.34 18.61 4.80
N TYR A 96 2.79 19.59 5.59
CA TYR A 96 4.12 20.19 5.45
C TYR A 96 5.25 19.23 5.85
N GLN A 97 4.95 18.19 6.60
CA GLN A 97 5.91 17.13 6.92
C GLN A 97 6.19 16.21 5.72
N ASP A 98 5.42 16.30 4.65
CA ASP A 98 5.76 15.65 3.38
C ASP A 98 6.96 16.32 2.67
N VAL A 99 7.50 17.38 3.20
CA VAL A 99 8.61 18.11 2.62
C VAL A 99 9.90 17.82 3.38
N GLY A 100 10.60 16.87 2.91
CA GLY A 100 12.05 16.69 2.84
C GLY A 100 12.93 16.71 4.10
N ALA A 101 12.59 17.39 5.17
CA ALA A 101 13.48 17.55 6.31
C ALA A 101 13.31 16.48 7.41
N SER A 102 12.35 15.60 7.27
CA SER A 102 11.84 14.80 8.38
C SER A 102 12.50 13.42 8.55
N THR A 103 13.41 13.05 7.66
CA THR A 103 14.15 11.78 7.74
C THR A 103 15.54 11.95 8.35
N LEU A 104 15.93 13.17 8.67
CA LEU A 104 17.23 13.46 9.25
C LEU A 104 17.14 13.42 10.77
N LYS A 105 18.12 12.79 11.41
CA LYS A 105 18.35 12.99 12.84
C LYS A 105 18.74 14.44 13.08
N ASP A 106 18.41 14.96 14.24
CA ASP A 106 18.80 16.33 14.62
C ASP A 106 20.29 16.55 14.35
N GLY A 107 20.61 17.51 13.49
CA GLY A 107 21.99 17.85 13.12
C GLY A 107 22.53 17.21 11.84
N GLU A 108 21.78 16.29 11.20
CA GLU A 108 22.16 15.77 9.87
C GLU A 108 21.58 16.68 8.77
N SER A 109 22.42 17.18 7.89
CA SER A 109 21.98 17.90 6.69
C SER A 109 21.93 16.97 5.49
N PHE A 110 20.97 17.17 4.59
CA PHE A 110 21.04 16.60 3.24
C PHE A 110 22.29 17.14 2.56
N SER A 111 23.20 16.22 2.20
CA SER A 111 24.44 16.47 1.48
C SER A 111 25.05 17.87 1.73
N THR A 112 25.94 17.95 2.67
CA THR A 112 26.90 19.05 2.67
C THR A 112 27.78 18.88 1.44
N HIS A 113 28.33 19.97 0.90
CA HIS A 113 29.32 19.92 -0.18
C HIS A 113 30.45 18.90 0.10
N ALA A 114 30.74 18.59 1.35
CA ALA A 114 31.72 17.60 1.77
C ALA A 114 31.35 16.17 1.34
N ASP A 115 30.04 15.82 1.30
CA ASP A 115 29.57 14.48 0.86
C ASP A 115 29.73 14.28 -0.65
N LEU A 116 29.80 15.36 -1.43
CA LEU A 116 30.01 15.35 -2.88
C LEU A 116 31.47 15.19 -3.26
N GLU A 117 32.39 15.48 -2.34
CA GLU A 117 33.84 15.41 -2.56
C GLU A 117 34.47 14.12 -2.05
N ASP A 118 33.74 13.32 -1.26
CA ASP A 118 34.22 12.02 -0.75
C ASP A 118 33.91 10.91 -1.75
N PRO A 119 34.94 10.39 -2.48
CA PRO A 119 34.74 9.31 -3.45
C PRO A 119 34.37 7.98 -2.80
N THR A 120 34.45 7.86 -1.46
CA THR A 120 34.07 6.66 -0.71
C THR A 120 32.63 6.72 -0.20
N ASN A 121 32.00 7.92 -0.25
CA ASN A 121 30.63 8.12 0.15
C ASN A 121 29.75 8.17 -1.10
N PRO A 122 28.96 7.14 -1.40
CA PRO A 122 28.12 7.15 -2.59
C PRO A 122 27.18 8.37 -2.52
N ILE A 123 27.21 9.21 -3.55
CA ILE A 123 26.26 10.30 -3.73
C ILE A 123 24.86 9.74 -3.53
N HIS A 124 24.15 10.20 -2.52
CA HIS A 124 22.77 9.82 -2.31
C HIS A 124 21.95 10.31 -3.50
N GLU A 125 21.54 9.39 -4.35
CA GLU A 125 20.64 9.73 -5.45
C GLU A 125 19.35 10.29 -4.86
N ASN A 126 19.06 11.54 -5.12
CA ASN A 126 17.79 12.14 -4.75
C ASN A 126 16.68 11.46 -5.54
N PHE A 127 15.77 10.80 -4.84
CA PHE A 127 14.60 10.21 -5.47
C PHE A 127 13.36 10.51 -4.64
N PHE A 128 12.22 10.51 -5.30
CA PHE A 128 10.92 10.51 -4.63
C PHE A 128 9.92 9.72 -5.46
N TYR A 129 8.85 9.27 -4.82
CA TYR A 129 7.69 8.66 -5.46
C TYR A 129 6.46 8.81 -4.57
N TYR A 130 5.29 8.61 -5.15
CA TYR A 130 4.04 8.74 -4.43
C TYR A 130 3.53 7.38 -3.99
N LEU A 131 3.46 7.15 -2.68
CA LEU A 131 2.94 5.93 -2.07
C LEU A 131 1.48 6.13 -1.68
N GLN A 132 0.59 5.37 -2.30
CA GLN A 132 -0.81 5.33 -1.94
C GLN A 132 -0.97 4.45 -0.70
N ARG A 133 -1.55 4.99 0.36
CA ARG A 133 -1.75 4.31 1.63
C ARG A 133 -3.21 4.22 2.00
N ILE A 134 -3.70 2.99 2.13
CA ILE A 134 -5.01 2.66 2.69
C ILE A 134 -4.84 1.55 3.73
N CYS A 135 -5.92 1.18 4.40
CA CYS A 135 -5.90 -0.06 5.22
C CYS A 135 -5.63 -1.26 4.31
N ASN A 136 -4.69 -2.10 4.70
CA ASN A 136 -4.31 -3.27 3.91
C ASN A 136 -5.29 -4.46 4.05
N HIS A 137 -6.30 -4.36 4.93
CA HIS A 137 -7.24 -5.46 5.20
C HIS A 137 -6.53 -6.81 5.37
N CYS A 138 -5.47 -6.79 6.19
CA CYS A 138 -4.49 -7.85 6.38
C CYS A 138 -5.11 -9.23 6.58
N THR A 139 -4.38 -10.27 6.15
CA THR A 139 -4.73 -11.66 6.43
C THR A 139 -4.62 -11.93 7.92
N TYR A 140 -3.55 -11.44 8.55
CA TYR A 140 -3.35 -11.44 10.00
C TYR A 140 -3.41 -10.01 10.54
N PRO A 141 -4.61 -9.49 10.88
CA PRO A 141 -4.75 -8.09 11.26
C PRO A 141 -4.25 -7.85 12.69
N SER A 142 -3.07 -7.25 12.84
CA SER A 142 -2.49 -6.88 14.14
C SER A 142 -3.43 -6.01 14.98
N CYS A 143 -4.17 -5.10 14.33
CA CYS A 143 -5.20 -4.30 14.99
C CYS A 143 -6.31 -5.16 15.63
N GLY A 144 -6.61 -6.31 15.04
CA GLY A 144 -7.54 -7.29 15.60
C GLY A 144 -6.95 -8.05 16.78
N SER A 145 -5.67 -8.44 16.66
CA SER A 145 -4.95 -9.19 17.70
C SER A 145 -4.88 -8.42 19.03
N VAL A 146 -4.64 -7.11 18.97
CA VAL A 146 -4.53 -6.27 20.17
C VAL A 146 -5.85 -5.78 20.73
N CYS A 147 -6.98 -6.04 20.06
CA CYS A 147 -8.27 -5.52 20.50
C CYS A 147 -8.81 -6.29 21.71
N PRO A 148 -8.86 -5.73 22.94
CA PRO A 148 -9.29 -6.44 24.14
C PRO A 148 -10.78 -6.78 24.09
N ARG A 149 -11.56 -6.08 23.28
CA ARG A 149 -13.00 -6.31 23.09
C ARG A 149 -13.32 -7.24 21.92
N LYS A 150 -12.29 -7.68 21.15
CA LYS A 150 -12.47 -8.46 19.91
C LYS A 150 -13.53 -7.80 19.00
N ALA A 151 -13.49 -6.46 18.95
CA ALA A 151 -14.40 -5.69 18.10
C ALA A 151 -13.95 -5.65 16.64
N ILE A 152 -12.69 -6.00 16.35
CA ILE A 152 -12.16 -6.05 14.99
C ILE A 152 -12.25 -7.50 14.51
N TYR A 153 -12.85 -7.67 13.36
CA TYR A 153 -13.08 -8.99 12.76
C TYR A 153 -12.83 -8.93 11.24
N LYS A 154 -12.53 -10.09 10.68
CA LYS A 154 -12.38 -10.30 9.24
C LYS A 154 -13.64 -10.99 8.72
N ARG A 155 -14.22 -10.43 7.67
CA ARG A 155 -15.36 -11.02 6.99
C ARG A 155 -14.91 -12.27 6.25
N PRO A 156 -15.60 -13.41 6.40
CA PRO A 156 -15.21 -14.64 5.71
C PRO A 156 -15.50 -14.61 4.20
N GLU A 157 -16.51 -13.85 3.77
CA GLU A 157 -16.96 -13.78 2.39
C GLU A 157 -16.01 -13.03 1.45
N ASP A 158 -15.28 -12.04 1.95
CA ASP A 158 -14.43 -11.16 1.13
C ASP A 158 -13.10 -10.78 1.79
N GLY A 159 -12.86 -11.24 3.01
CA GLY A 159 -11.65 -10.94 3.76
C GLY A 159 -11.51 -9.49 4.22
N ILE A 160 -12.53 -8.66 4.09
CA ILE A 160 -12.51 -7.28 4.57
C ILE A 160 -12.48 -7.26 6.10
N VAL A 161 -11.54 -6.50 6.65
CA VAL A 161 -11.41 -6.32 8.10
C VAL A 161 -12.23 -5.11 8.53
N LEU A 162 -13.17 -5.31 9.45
CA LEU A 162 -14.08 -4.28 9.95
C LEU A 162 -13.96 -4.11 11.47
N ILE A 163 -14.55 -3.04 11.98
CA ILE A 163 -14.72 -2.78 13.42
C ILE A 163 -16.21 -2.79 13.73
N ASP A 164 -16.63 -3.70 14.60
CA ASP A 164 -17.96 -3.67 15.18
C ASP A 164 -18.06 -2.49 16.16
N GLN A 165 -18.78 -1.47 15.74
CA GLN A 165 -18.93 -0.23 16.51
C GLN A 165 -19.71 -0.45 17.81
N SER A 166 -20.58 -1.46 17.87
CA SER A 166 -21.34 -1.80 19.09
C SER A 166 -20.46 -2.42 20.17
N ARG A 167 -19.40 -3.15 19.76
CA ARG A 167 -18.43 -3.80 20.64
C ARG A 167 -17.25 -2.90 21.00
N CYS A 168 -16.93 -1.92 20.14
CA CYS A 168 -15.81 -1.01 20.37
C CYS A 168 -16.05 -0.16 21.62
N ARG A 169 -15.01 -0.01 22.45
CA ARG A 169 -15.02 0.83 23.67
C ARG A 169 -13.91 1.85 23.69
N GLY A 170 -13.26 2.09 22.54
CA GLY A 170 -12.27 3.15 22.38
C GLY A 170 -10.98 2.97 23.16
N TYR A 171 -10.55 1.75 23.46
CA TYR A 171 -9.28 1.49 24.15
C TYR A 171 -8.04 1.92 23.35
N ARG A 172 -8.17 2.14 22.04
CA ARG A 172 -7.14 2.63 21.12
C ARG A 172 -5.96 1.68 20.86
N GLU A 173 -5.93 0.47 21.45
CA GLU A 173 -4.87 -0.50 21.21
C GLU A 173 -4.69 -0.80 19.71
N CYS A 174 -5.78 -0.77 18.92
CA CYS A 174 -5.73 -0.96 17.49
C CYS A 174 -5.05 0.20 16.75
N VAL A 175 -5.02 1.41 17.34
CA VAL A 175 -4.37 2.59 16.75
C VAL A 175 -2.86 2.43 16.83
N THR A 176 -2.36 2.06 18.02
CA THR A 176 -0.95 1.79 18.26
C THR A 176 -0.48 0.45 17.68
N GLY A 177 -1.37 -0.56 17.65
CA GLY A 177 -1.05 -1.89 17.15
C GLY A 177 -1.06 -2.04 15.62
N CYS A 178 -1.50 -1.03 14.86
CA CYS A 178 -1.47 -1.08 13.41
C CYS A 178 -0.13 -0.59 12.85
N PRO A 179 0.75 -1.45 12.29
CA PRO A 179 2.05 -1.02 11.80
C PRO A 179 1.97 -0.10 10.59
N TYR A 180 0.81 -0.07 9.93
CA TYR A 180 0.55 0.83 8.81
C TYR A 180 -0.11 2.15 9.22
N GLY A 181 -0.40 2.37 10.52
CA GLY A 181 -1.03 3.60 11.00
C GLY A 181 -2.41 3.89 10.40
N LYS A 182 -3.21 2.86 10.11
CA LYS A 182 -4.51 3.01 9.43
C LYS A 182 -5.74 2.67 10.27
N SER A 183 -5.56 2.51 11.58
CA SER A 183 -6.64 2.50 12.55
C SER A 183 -6.64 3.82 13.30
N LEU A 184 -7.76 4.51 13.35
CA LEU A 184 -7.88 5.87 13.85
C LEU A 184 -8.93 5.92 14.96
N TYR A 185 -8.87 6.92 15.82
CA TYR A 185 -9.81 7.09 16.93
C TYR A 185 -10.67 8.34 16.75
N ASN A 186 -11.97 8.18 16.87
CA ASN A 186 -12.90 9.30 16.83
C ASN A 186 -13.15 9.83 18.26
N PRO A 187 -12.70 11.04 18.60
CA PRO A 187 -12.82 11.58 19.95
C PRO A 187 -14.26 11.99 20.31
N VAL A 188 -15.11 12.20 19.34
CA VAL A 188 -16.52 12.57 19.55
C VAL A 188 -17.37 11.34 19.85
N THR A 189 -17.30 10.33 18.97
CA THR A 189 -18.03 9.06 19.16
C THR A 189 -17.35 8.10 20.14
N ARG A 190 -16.09 8.35 20.48
CA ARG A 190 -15.24 7.56 21.39
C ARG A 190 -15.03 6.11 20.96
N VAL A 191 -15.06 5.85 19.67
CA VAL A 191 -14.78 4.55 19.06
C VAL A 191 -13.67 4.66 18.03
N SER A 192 -13.04 3.54 17.72
CA SER A 192 -12.04 3.48 16.66
C SER A 192 -12.69 3.26 15.30
N GLU A 193 -12.11 3.85 14.28
CA GLU A 193 -12.57 3.78 12.90
C GLU A 193 -11.40 3.50 11.95
N LYS A 194 -11.69 2.89 10.81
CA LYS A 194 -10.70 2.63 9.76
C LYS A 194 -11.39 2.43 8.42
N CYS A 195 -10.62 2.37 7.35
CA CYS A 195 -11.13 2.02 6.03
C CYS A 195 -11.99 0.76 6.07
N ILE A 196 -13.16 0.82 5.46
CA ILE A 196 -14.14 -0.27 5.35
C ILE A 196 -14.08 -0.98 3.98
N ALA A 197 -13.04 -0.72 3.16
CA ALA A 197 -12.94 -1.17 1.77
C ALA A 197 -14.18 -0.85 0.91
N CYS A 198 -14.95 0.16 1.27
CA CYS A 198 -16.24 0.47 0.63
C CYS A 198 -17.14 -0.77 0.47
N TYR A 199 -17.19 -1.67 1.48
CA TYR A 199 -17.90 -2.96 1.38
C TYR A 199 -19.32 -2.86 0.80
N PRO A 200 -20.14 -1.80 1.06
CA PRO A 200 -21.46 -1.70 0.45
C PRO A 200 -21.44 -1.59 -1.08
N ARG A 201 -20.30 -1.17 -1.66
CA ARG A 201 -20.08 -1.17 -3.11
C ARG A 201 -19.54 -2.52 -3.59
N VAL A 202 -18.59 -3.09 -2.83
CA VAL A 202 -17.96 -4.37 -3.15
C VAL A 202 -19.01 -5.49 -3.22
N GLU A 203 -19.98 -5.50 -2.31
CA GLU A 203 -21.12 -6.43 -2.30
C GLU A 203 -22.00 -6.33 -3.58
N GLN A 204 -21.95 -5.19 -4.26
CA GLN A 204 -22.63 -4.97 -5.53
C GLN A 204 -21.72 -5.23 -6.75
N GLY A 205 -20.53 -5.78 -6.56
CA GLY A 205 -19.53 -5.96 -7.61
C GLY A 205 -18.93 -4.66 -8.15
N ILE A 206 -19.03 -3.56 -7.39
CA ILE A 206 -18.56 -2.23 -7.79
C ILE A 206 -17.25 -1.90 -7.06
N ILE A 207 -16.28 -1.37 -7.79
CA ILE A 207 -14.97 -1.00 -7.23
C ILE A 207 -15.07 0.08 -6.13
N THR A 208 -14.08 0.12 -5.25
CA THR A 208 -14.02 1.08 -4.15
C THR A 208 -13.92 2.52 -4.65
N ARG A 209 -14.35 3.47 -3.82
CA ARG A 209 -14.45 4.88 -4.20
C ARG A 209 -13.11 5.51 -4.57
N CYS A 210 -12.04 5.15 -3.84
CA CYS A 210 -10.69 5.64 -4.13
C CYS A 210 -10.11 5.08 -5.43
N ILE A 211 -10.55 3.90 -5.88
CA ILE A 211 -10.18 3.33 -7.18
C ILE A 211 -10.96 4.02 -8.28
N ALA A 212 -12.28 4.13 -8.13
CA ALA A 212 -13.16 4.77 -9.09
C ALA A 212 -12.79 6.22 -9.42
N ALA A 213 -12.27 6.96 -8.43
CA ALA A 213 -11.88 8.36 -8.58
C ALA A 213 -10.43 8.55 -9.07
N CYS A 214 -9.68 7.49 -9.32
CA CYS A 214 -8.27 7.60 -9.68
C CYS A 214 -8.08 8.17 -11.09
N VAL A 215 -7.62 9.41 -11.19
CA VAL A 215 -7.36 10.10 -12.46
C VAL A 215 -6.28 9.39 -13.28
N GLY A 216 -5.19 8.98 -12.64
CA GLY A 216 -4.08 8.30 -13.30
C GLY A 216 -4.36 6.84 -13.68
N LYS A 217 -5.55 6.32 -13.34
CA LYS A 217 -5.95 4.92 -13.63
C LYS A 217 -4.87 3.91 -13.19
N ILE A 218 -4.31 4.13 -11.99
CA ILE A 218 -3.20 3.33 -11.47
C ILE A 218 -3.66 2.16 -10.58
N ARG A 219 -4.96 1.96 -10.46
CA ARG A 219 -5.55 1.03 -9.51
C ARG A 219 -6.42 0.01 -10.20
N LEU A 220 -6.28 -1.22 -9.78
CA LEU A 220 -7.14 -2.35 -10.15
C LEU A 220 -7.65 -3.01 -8.88
N GLN A 221 -8.87 -3.52 -8.91
CA GLN A 221 -9.47 -4.31 -7.85
C GLN A 221 -9.95 -5.64 -8.40
N GLY A 222 -9.67 -6.69 -7.67
CA GLY A 222 -10.12 -8.05 -7.91
C GLY A 222 -9.99 -8.86 -6.63
N TRP A 223 -10.23 -10.14 -6.73
CA TRP A 223 -10.05 -11.11 -5.66
C TRP A 223 -8.68 -11.76 -5.76
N ILE A 224 -8.15 -12.20 -4.64
CA ILE A 224 -6.87 -12.92 -4.58
C ILE A 224 -7.06 -14.21 -3.81
N LYS A 225 -6.47 -15.27 -4.31
CA LYS A 225 -6.40 -16.58 -3.67
C LYS A 225 -5.05 -16.78 -2.98
N PRO A 226 -4.93 -17.72 -2.05
CA PRO A 226 -3.62 -18.17 -1.59
C PRO A 226 -2.72 -18.61 -2.76
N PRO A 227 -1.40 -18.53 -2.64
CA PRO A 227 -0.49 -18.83 -3.75
C PRO A 227 -0.62 -20.22 -4.36
N ASP A 228 -0.95 -21.22 -3.53
CA ASP A 228 -1.19 -22.62 -3.92
C ASP A 228 -2.52 -22.84 -4.67
N GLN A 229 -3.42 -21.87 -4.60
CA GLN A 229 -4.73 -21.87 -5.24
C GLN A 229 -4.87 -20.77 -6.30
N ALA A 230 -3.76 -20.15 -6.70
CA ALA A 230 -3.74 -19.03 -7.63
C ALA A 230 -4.38 -19.42 -8.99
N ILE A 231 -5.21 -18.53 -9.50
CA ILE A 231 -5.99 -18.74 -10.73
C ILE A 231 -5.40 -17.88 -11.86
N PRO A 232 -4.90 -18.48 -12.95
CA PRO A 232 -4.18 -17.75 -13.99
C PRO A 232 -4.99 -16.66 -14.70
N ASP A 233 -6.30 -16.80 -14.79
CA ASP A 233 -7.20 -15.84 -15.43
C ASP A 233 -7.84 -14.85 -14.42
N SER A 234 -7.43 -14.89 -13.13
CA SER A 234 -7.70 -13.82 -12.16
C SER A 234 -6.63 -12.74 -12.28
N PRO A 235 -6.99 -11.46 -12.51
CA PRO A 235 -6.00 -10.39 -12.67
C PRO A 235 -5.10 -10.22 -11.47
N MET A 236 -5.63 -10.42 -10.26
CA MET A 236 -4.86 -10.26 -9.03
C MET A 236 -3.89 -11.42 -8.81
N ASP A 237 -4.36 -12.66 -8.95
CA ASP A 237 -3.52 -13.85 -8.81
C ASP A 237 -2.42 -13.85 -9.88
N TYR A 238 -2.76 -13.48 -11.10
CA TYR A 238 -1.80 -13.37 -12.19
C TYR A 238 -0.66 -12.40 -11.87
N MET A 239 -1.00 -11.17 -11.43
CA MET A 239 0.03 -10.16 -11.15
C MET A 239 0.85 -10.44 -9.89
N VAL A 240 0.24 -11.05 -8.88
CA VAL A 240 0.89 -11.25 -7.57
C VAL A 240 1.62 -12.58 -7.50
N HIS A 241 1.00 -13.68 -7.95
CA HIS A 241 1.52 -15.02 -7.74
C HIS A 241 2.21 -15.60 -8.99
N ILE A 242 1.74 -15.28 -10.19
CA ILE A 242 2.23 -15.88 -11.44
C ILE A 242 3.36 -15.05 -12.03
N VAL A 243 3.07 -13.83 -12.51
CA VAL A 243 4.10 -12.96 -13.11
C VAL A 243 4.86 -12.13 -12.08
N LYS A 244 4.37 -12.05 -10.84
CA LYS A 244 5.00 -11.45 -9.66
C LYS A 244 5.45 -10.00 -9.84
N ILE A 245 4.74 -9.23 -10.66
CA ILE A 245 5.01 -7.79 -10.85
C ILE A 245 4.48 -6.92 -9.71
N ALA A 246 3.53 -7.42 -8.93
CA ALA A 246 2.95 -6.71 -7.80
C ALA A 246 3.39 -7.33 -6.47
N LYS A 247 3.86 -6.50 -5.54
CA LYS A 247 4.45 -6.88 -4.26
C LYS A 247 3.66 -6.28 -3.09
N PRO A 248 3.58 -6.98 -1.95
CA PRO A 248 3.01 -6.42 -0.72
C PRO A 248 3.93 -5.35 -0.14
N LEU A 249 3.39 -4.49 0.71
CA LEU A 249 4.15 -3.47 1.43
C LEU A 249 4.61 -4.03 2.78
N TYR A 250 5.91 -3.93 3.08
CA TYR A 250 6.54 -4.37 4.32
C TYR A 250 6.15 -5.81 4.72
N PRO A 251 6.50 -6.82 3.92
CA PRO A 251 6.21 -8.21 4.24
C PRO A 251 6.83 -8.67 5.57
N GLN A 252 7.93 -8.05 6.02
CA GLN A 252 8.56 -8.30 7.32
C GLN A 252 7.67 -7.98 8.52
N TYR A 253 6.58 -7.22 8.36
CA TYR A 253 5.63 -7.03 9.45
C TYR A 253 4.83 -8.30 9.79
N GLY A 254 4.74 -9.27 8.88
CA GLY A 254 4.01 -10.52 9.11
C GLY A 254 2.49 -10.40 9.07
N CYS A 255 1.95 -9.20 8.73
CA CYS A 255 0.51 -8.98 8.67
C CYS A 255 -0.15 -9.53 7.40
N GLU A 256 0.62 -9.86 6.37
CA GLU A 256 0.14 -10.26 5.04
C GLU A 256 -0.95 -9.32 4.50
N GLY A 257 -0.53 -8.11 4.13
CA GLY A 257 -1.44 -7.10 3.59
C GLY A 257 -1.99 -7.48 2.22
N ASN A 258 -3.28 -7.22 1.99
CA ASN A 258 -3.98 -7.49 0.73
C ASN A 258 -4.00 -6.26 -0.21
N ILE A 259 -3.04 -5.38 -0.08
CA ILE A 259 -2.75 -4.30 -1.02
C ILE A 259 -1.39 -4.54 -1.62
N TYR A 260 -1.33 -4.57 -2.95
CA TYR A 260 -0.13 -4.88 -3.70
C TYR A 260 0.27 -3.71 -4.59
N TYR A 261 1.56 -3.58 -4.81
CA TYR A 261 2.16 -2.45 -5.52
C TYR A 261 3.09 -2.96 -6.63
N ILE A 262 2.98 -2.39 -7.81
CA ILE A 262 4.02 -2.47 -8.82
C ILE A 262 5.07 -1.45 -8.41
N PRO A 263 6.30 -1.91 -8.03
CA PRO A 263 7.32 -1.04 -7.44
C PRO A 263 7.78 0.08 -8.37
N PRO A 264 8.22 1.21 -7.83
CA PRO A 264 8.75 2.31 -8.64
C PRO A 264 10.11 1.92 -9.22
N ARG A 265 10.27 2.06 -10.55
CA ARG A 265 11.46 1.62 -11.29
C ARG A 265 12.71 2.47 -11.05
N TRP A 266 12.52 3.75 -10.67
CA TRP A 266 13.61 4.75 -10.52
C TRP A 266 14.14 4.86 -9.10
N VAL A 267 13.58 4.13 -8.14
CA VAL A 267 13.99 4.15 -6.74
C VAL A 267 15.16 3.18 -6.53
N PRO A 268 16.17 3.52 -5.73
CA PRO A 268 17.29 2.62 -5.43
C PRO A 268 16.87 1.24 -4.95
N LYS A 269 17.59 0.21 -5.37
CA LYS A 269 17.26 -1.19 -5.09
C LYS A 269 17.15 -1.47 -3.59
N SER A 270 18.09 -0.99 -2.79
CA SER A 270 18.12 -1.18 -1.33
C SER A 270 16.83 -0.71 -0.67
N TYR A 271 16.36 0.48 -1.05
CA TYR A 271 15.13 1.06 -0.51
C TYR A 271 13.88 0.27 -0.97
N ARG A 272 13.84 -0.16 -2.24
CA ARG A 272 12.73 -0.97 -2.76
C ARG A 272 12.65 -2.33 -2.06
N ASP A 273 13.81 -2.99 -1.87
CA ASP A 273 13.87 -4.30 -1.21
C ASP A 273 13.45 -4.19 0.27
N GLN A 274 13.78 -3.07 0.92
CA GLN A 274 13.31 -2.80 2.28
C GLN A 274 11.78 -2.67 2.34
N MET A 275 11.17 -1.99 1.37
CA MET A 275 9.72 -1.74 1.38
C MET A 275 8.88 -2.92 0.90
N PHE A 276 9.33 -3.60 -0.14
CA PHE A 276 8.53 -4.61 -0.85
C PHE A 276 9.11 -6.02 -0.75
N GLY A 277 10.23 -6.17 -0.04
CA GLY A 277 10.98 -7.41 0.02
C GLY A 277 11.79 -7.68 -1.25
N PRO A 278 12.65 -8.71 -1.24
CA PRO A 278 13.46 -9.11 -2.39
C PRO A 278 12.59 -9.58 -3.56
N GLY A 279 13.17 -9.53 -4.76
CA GLY A 279 12.48 -9.83 -6.02
C GLY A 279 11.85 -8.59 -6.68
N THR A 280 12.14 -7.39 -6.19
CA THR A 280 11.70 -6.12 -6.82
C THR A 280 12.36 -5.90 -8.18
N GLU A 281 13.63 -6.31 -8.35
CA GLU A 281 14.34 -6.23 -9.65
C GLU A 281 13.63 -7.06 -10.72
N GLU A 282 13.27 -8.30 -10.39
CA GLU A 282 12.55 -9.18 -11.30
C GLU A 282 11.15 -8.62 -11.61
N ALA A 283 10.45 -8.12 -10.61
CA ALA A 283 9.15 -7.48 -10.80
C ALA A 283 9.23 -6.30 -11.77
N ILE A 284 10.25 -5.45 -11.65
CA ILE A 284 10.48 -4.31 -12.53
C ILE A 284 10.88 -4.77 -13.94
N LYS A 285 11.75 -5.79 -14.05
CA LYS A 285 12.12 -6.35 -15.36
C LYS A 285 10.89 -6.87 -16.10
N ASN A 286 10.01 -7.63 -15.42
CA ASN A 286 8.78 -8.15 -16.00
C ASN A 286 7.76 -7.04 -16.33
N TYR A 287 7.74 -5.95 -15.55
CA TYR A 287 6.92 -4.79 -15.83
C TYR A 287 7.42 -3.96 -17.03
N LEU A 288 8.74 -3.82 -17.20
CA LEU A 288 9.35 -3.08 -18.32
C LEU A 288 9.32 -3.85 -19.64
N ASN A 289 9.39 -5.17 -19.56
CA ASN A 289 9.33 -6.08 -20.71
C ASN A 289 8.17 -7.07 -20.52
N PRO A 290 6.92 -6.58 -20.54
CA PRO A 290 5.77 -7.42 -20.26
C PRO A 290 5.52 -8.43 -21.37
N SER A 291 5.10 -9.64 -21.00
CA SER A 291 4.49 -10.56 -21.94
C SER A 291 3.20 -9.96 -22.50
N HIS A 292 2.70 -10.51 -23.60
CA HIS A 292 1.43 -10.07 -24.18
C HIS A 292 0.26 -10.14 -23.18
N GLU A 293 0.20 -11.18 -22.38
CA GLU A 293 -0.78 -11.33 -21.31
C GLU A 293 -0.61 -10.30 -20.20
N THR A 294 0.63 -10.06 -19.75
CA THR A 294 0.94 -9.03 -18.77
C THR A 294 0.53 -7.64 -19.27
N LEU A 295 0.84 -7.35 -20.54
CA LEU A 295 0.44 -6.11 -21.16
C LEU A 295 -1.08 -5.95 -21.19
N GLY A 296 -1.81 -7.02 -21.54
CA GLY A 296 -3.26 -7.06 -21.52
C GLY A 296 -3.84 -6.76 -20.13
N VAL A 297 -3.35 -7.40 -19.09
CA VAL A 297 -3.80 -7.13 -17.70
C VAL A 297 -3.55 -5.67 -17.31
N LEU A 298 -2.40 -5.11 -17.67
CA LEU A 298 -2.06 -3.71 -17.37
C LEU A 298 -2.99 -2.72 -18.08
N GLN A 299 -3.60 -3.09 -19.21
CA GLN A 299 -4.63 -2.26 -19.89
C GLN A 299 -5.94 -2.20 -19.11
N LEU A 300 -6.24 -3.18 -18.25
CA LEU A 300 -7.50 -3.22 -17.49
C LEU A 300 -7.55 -2.21 -16.34
N PHE A 301 -6.42 -1.61 -15.97
CA PHE A 301 -6.37 -0.66 -14.87
C PHE A 301 -7.25 0.57 -15.13
N GLY A 302 -8.21 0.82 -14.22
CA GLY A 302 -9.09 1.99 -14.25
C GLY A 302 -10.02 2.08 -15.46
N THR A 303 -10.31 0.96 -16.11
CA THR A 303 -11.15 0.91 -17.32
C THR A 303 -12.63 0.70 -17.03
N THR A 304 -12.99 0.19 -15.87
CA THR A 304 -14.37 -0.11 -15.50
C THR A 304 -14.67 0.31 -14.05
N GLN A 305 -15.95 0.48 -13.74
CA GLN A 305 -16.44 0.71 -12.39
C GLN A 305 -16.83 -0.59 -11.67
N LYS A 306 -16.76 -1.73 -12.34
CA LYS A 306 -17.03 -3.05 -11.77
C LYS A 306 -15.74 -3.76 -11.37
N ILE A 307 -15.83 -4.68 -10.42
CA ILE A 307 -14.73 -5.58 -10.05
C ILE A 307 -14.51 -6.57 -11.19
N ILE A 308 -13.27 -6.71 -11.63
CA ILE A 308 -12.89 -7.70 -12.65
C ILE A 308 -12.52 -8.99 -11.91
N GLU A 309 -13.33 -10.03 -12.11
CA GLU A 309 -13.10 -11.36 -11.55
C GLU A 309 -12.14 -12.18 -12.40
N ARG A 310 -12.38 -12.18 -13.70
CA ARG A 310 -11.60 -12.91 -14.70
C ARG A 310 -11.19 -12.01 -15.84
N PHE A 311 -10.10 -12.38 -16.49
CA PHE A 311 -9.67 -11.72 -17.71
C PHE A 311 -9.28 -12.73 -18.77
N ARG A 312 -9.32 -12.27 -20.00
CA ARG A 312 -8.81 -13.00 -21.16
C ARG A 312 -8.09 -12.04 -22.09
N VAL A 313 -6.96 -12.46 -22.59
CA VAL A 313 -6.19 -11.73 -23.58
C VAL A 313 -6.35 -12.41 -24.94
N THR A 314 -6.67 -11.62 -25.94
CA THR A 314 -6.69 -12.01 -27.36
C THR A 314 -5.55 -11.28 -28.07
N GLU A 315 -5.31 -11.56 -29.33
CA GLU A 315 -4.27 -10.89 -30.11
C GLU A 315 -4.29 -9.35 -29.98
N ASN A 316 -5.49 -8.75 -29.97
CA ASN A 316 -5.64 -7.29 -30.02
C ASN A 316 -6.35 -6.67 -28.82
N HIS A 317 -6.93 -7.46 -27.91
CA HIS A 317 -7.78 -6.95 -26.83
C HIS A 317 -7.57 -7.70 -25.51
N ALA A 318 -7.62 -6.95 -24.44
CA ALA A 318 -7.83 -7.47 -23.08
C ALA A 318 -9.31 -7.33 -22.72
N ILE A 319 -9.89 -8.39 -22.18
CA ILE A 319 -11.31 -8.50 -21.87
C ILE A 319 -11.44 -8.83 -20.38
N GLY A 320 -12.28 -8.08 -19.67
CA GLY A 320 -12.59 -8.34 -18.27
C GLY A 320 -14.01 -8.85 -18.09
N TYR A 321 -14.18 -9.77 -17.15
CA TYR A 321 -15.45 -10.40 -16.81
C TYR A 321 -15.77 -10.18 -15.33
N ASP A 322 -17.06 -10.06 -15.02
CA ASP A 322 -17.55 -10.00 -13.63
C ASP A 322 -17.72 -11.41 -13.04
N MET A 323 -18.18 -11.47 -11.79
CA MET A 323 -18.40 -12.71 -11.03
C MET A 323 -19.45 -13.64 -11.66
N THR A 324 -20.30 -13.10 -12.53
CA THR A 324 -21.32 -13.88 -13.26
C THR A 324 -20.82 -14.38 -14.62
N GLY A 325 -19.59 -14.04 -15.00
CA GLY A 325 -18.99 -14.39 -16.26
C GLY A 325 -19.40 -13.48 -17.44
N HIS A 326 -20.11 -12.37 -17.16
CA HIS A 326 -20.44 -11.41 -18.20
C HIS A 326 -19.23 -10.53 -18.53
N GLU A 327 -19.02 -10.28 -19.82
CA GLU A 327 -18.04 -9.31 -20.28
C GLU A 327 -18.45 -7.91 -19.82
N ILE A 328 -17.56 -7.25 -19.07
CA ILE A 328 -17.80 -5.90 -18.52
C ILE A 328 -16.93 -4.84 -19.16
N ILE A 329 -15.84 -5.25 -19.79
CA ILE A 329 -14.92 -4.34 -20.47
C ILE A 329 -14.12 -5.07 -21.53
N ARG A 330 -13.88 -4.39 -22.65
CA ARG A 330 -12.96 -4.80 -23.73
C ARG A 330 -12.12 -3.59 -24.11
N VAL A 331 -10.81 -3.71 -24.00
CA VAL A 331 -9.86 -2.64 -24.30
C VAL A 331 -8.81 -3.13 -25.28
N PRO A 332 -8.35 -2.29 -26.22
CA PRO A 332 -7.25 -2.66 -27.10
C PRO A 332 -5.95 -2.80 -26.30
N ILE A 333 -5.12 -3.73 -26.69
CA ILE A 333 -3.78 -3.87 -26.14
C ILE A 333 -2.87 -2.90 -26.88
N GLN A 334 -2.23 -2.04 -26.11
CA GLN A 334 -1.29 -1.05 -26.60
C GLN A 334 0.00 -1.15 -25.81
N GLU A 335 1.12 -0.94 -26.44
CA GLU A 335 2.39 -0.84 -25.74
C GLU A 335 2.34 0.29 -24.72
N GLN A 336 2.96 0.06 -23.57
CA GLN A 336 3.03 1.08 -22.53
C GLN A 336 3.91 2.22 -23.02
N PHE A 337 3.36 3.43 -23.02
CA PHE A 337 4.17 4.62 -23.16
C PHE A 337 4.93 4.84 -21.85
N ILE A 338 6.19 4.44 -21.82
CA ILE A 338 7.07 4.61 -20.68
C ILE A 338 7.87 5.89 -20.88
N ILE A 339 7.42 6.97 -20.27
CA ILE A 339 8.28 8.15 -20.10
C ILE A 339 9.40 7.73 -19.15
N ARG A 340 10.62 7.71 -19.65
CA ARG A 340 11.81 7.60 -18.80
C ARG A 340 11.97 8.96 -18.11
N PRO A 341 11.79 9.08 -16.78
CA PRO A 341 12.25 10.28 -16.12
C PRO A 341 13.78 10.31 -16.30
N SER A 342 14.27 11.23 -17.10
CA SER A 342 15.69 11.51 -17.18
C SER A 342 16.02 12.29 -15.91
N PHE A 343 16.69 11.67 -14.97
CA PHE A 343 17.27 12.35 -13.81
C PHE A 343 18.50 13.17 -14.22
N ARG A 344 19.05 12.87 -15.37
CA ARG A 344 20.12 13.61 -16.02
C ARG A 344 19.53 14.29 -17.23
N GLN A 345 19.17 15.56 -17.09
CA GLN A 345 18.71 16.37 -18.22
C GLN A 345 19.73 16.45 -19.38
N ASN A 346 20.93 15.98 -19.14
CA ASN A 346 22.04 16.04 -20.11
C ASN A 346 22.40 14.67 -20.72
N ASP A 347 21.72 13.59 -20.36
CA ASP A 347 21.88 12.31 -21.06
C ASP A 347 20.92 12.29 -22.28
N SER A 348 21.16 13.14 -23.25
CA SER A 348 20.56 13.13 -24.58
C SER A 348 21.30 12.17 -25.50
#